data_96cf6e07df8e24d688848aa7946169db
#
_entry.id   96cf6e07df8e24d688848aa7946169db
#
_cell.length_a   1.000
_cell.length_b   1.000
_cell.length_c   1.000
_cell.angle_alpha   90.00
_cell.angle_beta   90.00
_cell.angle_gamma   90.00
#
_symmetry.space_group_name_H-M   'P 1'
#
loop_
_entity.id
_entity.type
_entity.pdbx_description
1 polymer ?
#
loop_
_entity_poly.entity_id
_entity_poly.type
_entity_poly.pdbx_seq_one_letter_code
_entity_poly.pdbx_strand_id
1 'polypeptide(L)'
;MYRHKQRYSKSKRRFSKPSGTPQIKPGADAGLKKVFATIGVPRSQPFAPDSFQTRALAVVEQTDCLVTVPTGAGKTWIAEQAIARIRGKNGRCWYACPLKALSNAKYAEFSDIFGAKNVGILTGDRKENPDAPIIVGTTEILRNQLYDAMCRGQSLATDLVVLDEAHFLGDEDRGVVWEEIIIYLPARIPLLMLS
;
A
#
# COMPACT_ATOMS: atom_id res chain seq x y z
N MET A 1 8.00 -55.16 52.91
CA MET A 1 8.16 -54.20 51.80
C MET A 1 6.79 -53.55 51.49
N TYR A 2 6.44 -52.46 52.18
CA TYR A 2 5.14 -51.81 52.05
C TYR A 2 5.25 -50.60 51.13
N ARG A 3 4.51 -50.59 50.01
CA ARG A 3 4.36 -49.43 49.11
C ARG A 3 3.14 -48.60 49.55
N HIS A 4 3.38 -47.39 50.05
CA HIS A 4 2.36 -46.40 50.30
C HIS A 4 1.90 -45.80 48.95
N LYS A 5 0.62 -46.00 48.62
CA LYS A 5 -0.05 -45.27 47.53
C LYS A 5 -0.67 -43.99 48.10
N GLN A 6 -0.06 -42.87 47.81
CA GLN A 6 -0.72 -41.55 48.03
C GLN A 6 -1.82 -41.34 46.97
N ARG A 7 -3.04 -41.20 47.46
CA ARG A 7 -4.19 -40.77 46.63
C ARG A 7 -4.20 -39.28 46.56
N TYR A 8 -3.92 -38.72 45.40
CA TYR A 8 -4.18 -37.32 45.11
C TYR A 8 -5.68 -37.08 44.83
N SER A 9 -6.36 -36.36 45.74
CA SER A 9 -7.71 -35.89 45.58
C SER A 9 -7.71 -34.70 44.60
N LYS A 10 -8.26 -34.88 43.39
CA LYS A 10 -8.51 -33.79 42.44
C LYS A 10 -9.74 -33.00 42.90
N SER A 11 -9.53 -31.89 43.58
CA SER A 11 -10.57 -30.87 43.82
C SER A 11 -10.98 -30.26 42.47
N LYS A 12 -12.16 -30.60 41.98
CA LYS A 12 -12.79 -29.93 40.83
C LYS A 12 -13.30 -28.56 41.28
N ARG A 13 -12.53 -27.49 41.06
CA ARG A 13 -13.08 -26.15 41.11
C ARG A 13 -14.13 -26.01 40.01
N ARG A 14 -15.41 -25.97 40.39
CA ARG A 14 -16.54 -25.54 39.53
C ARG A 14 -16.36 -24.04 39.28
N PHE A 15 -15.94 -23.69 38.09
CA PHE A 15 -16.13 -22.34 37.59
C PHE A 15 -17.63 -22.17 37.33
N SER A 16 -18.32 -21.43 38.20
CA SER A 16 -19.65 -20.93 37.91
C SER A 16 -19.56 -19.93 36.77
N LYS A 17 -20.25 -20.19 35.65
CA LYS A 17 -20.45 -19.20 34.61
C LYS A 17 -21.15 -18.00 35.23
N PRO A 18 -20.71 -16.76 35.01
CA PRO A 18 -21.48 -15.59 35.39
C PRO A 18 -22.77 -15.59 34.56
N SER A 19 -23.88 -15.88 35.20
CA SER A 19 -25.21 -15.74 34.64
C SER A 19 -25.58 -14.25 34.76
N GLY A 20 -25.44 -13.53 33.67
CA GLY A 20 -25.90 -12.15 33.56
C GLY A 20 -25.35 -11.55 32.30
N THR A 21 -26.19 -11.35 31.31
CA THR A 21 -25.92 -10.41 30.22
C THR A 21 -25.57 -9.08 30.88
N PRO A 22 -24.44 -8.40 30.54
CA PRO A 22 -24.12 -7.13 31.13
C PRO A 22 -25.26 -6.15 30.84
N GLN A 23 -26.03 -5.82 31.88
CA GLN A 23 -27.05 -4.78 31.75
C GLN A 23 -26.32 -3.43 31.65
N ILE A 24 -26.30 -2.89 30.46
CA ILE A 24 -25.87 -1.51 30.22
C ILE A 24 -26.86 -0.61 30.94
N LYS A 25 -26.38 0.15 31.93
CA LYS A 25 -27.25 1.08 32.69
C LYS A 25 -27.87 2.07 31.73
N PRO A 26 -29.22 2.27 31.78
CA PRO A 26 -29.89 3.31 31.00
C PRO A 26 -29.23 4.66 31.28
N GLY A 27 -28.76 5.35 30.27
CA GLY A 27 -28.04 6.63 30.41
C GLY A 27 -26.51 6.57 30.30
N ALA A 28 -25.87 5.39 30.30
CA ALA A 28 -24.42 5.27 30.05
C ALA A 28 -24.03 5.86 28.69
N ASP A 29 -24.88 5.70 27.67
CA ASP A 29 -24.72 6.29 26.35
C ASP A 29 -24.74 7.82 26.33
N ALA A 30 -25.54 8.44 27.20
CA ALA A 30 -25.61 9.90 27.28
C ALA A 30 -24.34 10.50 27.92
N GLY A 31 -23.76 9.79 28.90
CA GLY A 31 -22.47 10.16 29.52
C GLY A 31 -21.33 9.99 28.53
N LEU A 32 -21.27 8.86 27.80
CA LEU A 32 -20.29 8.61 26.77
C LEU A 32 -20.39 9.61 25.63
N LYS A 33 -21.58 9.94 25.14
CA LYS A 33 -21.79 10.99 24.14
C LYS A 33 -21.28 12.35 24.57
N LYS A 34 -21.44 12.73 25.84
CA LYS A 34 -20.87 13.97 26.37
C LYS A 34 -19.34 13.92 26.44
N VAL A 35 -18.75 12.79 26.85
CA VAL A 35 -17.30 12.60 26.85
C VAL A 35 -16.72 12.63 25.44
N PHE A 36 -17.36 11.95 24.47
CA PHE A 36 -16.95 12.01 23.08
C PHE A 36 -17.16 13.39 22.43
N ALA A 37 -18.15 14.16 22.87
CA ALA A 37 -18.34 15.53 22.40
C ALA A 37 -17.32 16.52 22.99
N THR A 38 -16.73 16.20 24.15
CA THR A 38 -15.67 17.00 24.79
C THR A 38 -14.26 16.56 24.39
N ILE A 39 -14.07 15.31 24.00
CA ILE A 39 -12.85 14.90 23.28
C ILE A 39 -13.03 15.47 21.87
N GLY A 40 -12.51 16.66 21.62
CA GLY A 40 -12.73 17.41 20.41
C GLY A 40 -12.56 16.53 19.19
N VAL A 41 -13.65 16.28 18.46
CA VAL A 41 -13.54 15.80 17.07
C VAL A 41 -12.64 16.84 16.39
N PRO A 42 -11.46 16.46 15.87
CA PRO A 42 -10.61 17.41 15.18
C PRO A 42 -11.48 18.09 14.12
N ARG A 43 -11.57 19.41 14.16
CA ARG A 43 -12.25 20.14 13.09
C ARG A 43 -11.64 19.63 11.80
N SER A 44 -12.46 19.11 10.91
CA SER A 44 -12.04 18.73 9.56
C SER A 44 -11.37 19.96 8.95
N GLN A 45 -10.04 20.01 9.09
CA GLN A 45 -9.28 21.01 8.36
C GLN A 45 -9.17 20.50 6.93
N PRO A 46 -9.31 21.38 5.93
CA PRO A 46 -9.05 20.98 4.55
C PRO A 46 -7.64 20.40 4.49
N PHE A 47 -7.50 19.27 3.81
CA PHE A 47 -6.22 18.59 3.64
C PHE A 47 -5.21 19.59 3.04
N ALA A 48 -4.13 19.82 3.74
CA ALA A 48 -3.00 20.61 3.25
C ALA A 48 -1.80 19.65 3.13
N PRO A 49 -1.19 19.52 1.95
CA PRO A 49 -0.02 18.64 1.81
C PRO A 49 1.16 19.18 2.59
N ASP A 50 1.94 18.27 3.17
CA ASP A 50 3.17 18.60 3.85
C ASP A 50 4.24 19.12 2.86
N SER A 51 5.20 19.88 3.38
CA SER A 51 6.29 20.45 2.57
C SER A 51 7.11 19.38 1.85
N PHE A 52 7.34 18.20 2.45
CA PHE A 52 8.06 17.12 1.81
C PHE A 52 7.25 16.50 0.66
N GLN A 53 5.92 16.43 0.78
CA GLN A 53 5.05 15.89 -0.27
C GLN A 53 5.08 16.78 -1.51
N THR A 54 4.95 18.10 -1.31
CA THR A 54 5.02 19.07 -2.41
C THR A 54 6.41 19.09 -3.05
N ARG A 55 7.47 18.95 -2.25
CA ARG A 55 8.85 18.84 -2.74
C ARG A 55 9.08 17.57 -3.55
N ALA A 56 8.60 16.43 -3.09
CA ALA A 56 8.71 15.15 -3.81
C ALA A 56 8.05 15.24 -5.19
N LEU A 57 6.86 15.84 -5.26
CA LEU A 57 6.15 16.05 -6.52
C LEU A 57 6.92 16.98 -7.48
N ALA A 58 7.59 18.01 -6.98
CA ALA A 58 8.41 18.89 -7.83
C ALA A 58 9.68 18.18 -8.34
N VAL A 59 10.26 17.31 -7.51
CA VAL A 59 11.47 16.54 -7.88
C VAL A 59 11.16 15.50 -8.94
N VAL A 60 10.09 14.69 -8.75
CA VAL A 60 9.75 13.61 -9.68
C VAL A 60 9.36 14.10 -11.08
N GLU A 61 9.00 15.36 -11.24
CA GLU A 61 8.77 15.95 -12.54
C GLU A 61 10.05 16.21 -13.35
N GLN A 62 11.22 16.19 -12.69
CA GLN A 62 12.50 16.55 -13.30
C GLN A 62 13.50 15.40 -13.29
N THR A 63 13.42 14.51 -12.30
CA THR A 63 14.37 13.42 -12.09
C THR A 63 13.75 12.33 -11.22
N ASP A 64 14.47 11.24 -11.04
CA ASP A 64 14.11 10.18 -10.11
C ASP A 64 14.03 10.72 -8.67
N CYS A 65 13.08 10.17 -7.89
CA CYS A 65 12.82 10.63 -6.54
C CYS A 65 12.63 9.44 -5.59
N LEU A 66 13.41 9.40 -4.52
CA LEU A 66 13.21 8.50 -3.39
C LEU A 66 12.57 9.26 -2.23
N VAL A 67 11.43 8.78 -1.77
CA VAL A 67 10.72 9.29 -0.59
C VAL A 67 10.80 8.27 0.53
N THR A 68 11.56 8.60 1.56
CA THR A 68 11.71 7.77 2.77
C THR A 68 11.07 8.49 3.95
N VAL A 69 9.91 8.00 4.38
CA VAL A 69 9.13 8.56 5.50
C VAL A 69 8.35 7.45 6.20
N PRO A 70 7.98 7.63 7.48
CA PRO A 70 7.22 6.62 8.22
C PRO A 70 5.91 6.23 7.55
N THR A 71 5.43 5.02 7.86
CA THR A 71 4.10 4.57 7.44
C THR A 71 3.03 5.54 7.95
N GLY A 72 2.04 5.84 7.11
CA GLY A 72 0.99 6.81 7.44
C GLY A 72 1.33 8.27 7.15
N ALA A 73 2.56 8.60 6.74
CA ALA A 73 2.94 9.96 6.38
C ALA A 73 2.39 10.46 5.02
N GLY A 74 1.53 9.67 4.37
CA GLY A 74 0.89 10.09 3.12
C GLY A 74 1.71 9.84 1.84
N LYS A 75 2.58 8.82 1.84
CA LYS A 75 3.33 8.40 0.62
C LYS A 75 2.41 8.13 -0.57
N THR A 76 1.30 7.43 -0.33
CA THR A 76 0.30 7.12 -1.37
C THR A 76 -0.24 8.38 -2.05
N TRP A 77 -0.51 9.43 -1.28
CA TRP A 77 -0.97 10.70 -1.82
C TRP A 77 0.04 11.30 -2.82
N ILE A 78 1.36 11.18 -2.56
CA ILE A 78 2.38 11.64 -3.51
C ILE A 78 2.26 10.89 -4.83
N ALA A 79 2.12 9.55 -4.77
CA ALA A 79 1.93 8.74 -5.97
C ALA A 79 0.66 9.10 -6.73
N GLU A 80 -0.46 9.27 -6.03
CA GLU A 80 -1.75 9.69 -6.62
C GLU A 80 -1.61 11.01 -7.37
N GLN A 81 -0.98 12.01 -6.75
CA GLN A 81 -0.77 13.30 -7.37
C GLN A 81 0.18 13.25 -8.56
N ALA A 82 1.27 12.45 -8.47
CA ALA A 82 2.19 12.25 -9.58
C ALA A 82 1.46 11.58 -10.76
N ILE A 83 0.70 10.51 -10.51
CA ILE A 83 -0.12 9.84 -11.51
C ILE A 83 -1.14 10.81 -12.12
N ALA A 84 -1.85 11.58 -11.30
CA ALA A 84 -2.84 12.55 -11.78
C ALA A 84 -2.22 13.60 -12.74
N ARG A 85 -1.01 14.08 -12.44
CA ARG A 85 -0.28 15.03 -13.30
C ARG A 85 0.11 14.39 -14.66
N ILE A 86 0.60 13.16 -14.65
CA ILE A 86 0.92 12.44 -15.89
C ILE A 86 -0.35 12.18 -16.70
N ARG A 87 -1.43 11.77 -16.03
CA ARG A 87 -2.73 11.57 -16.67
C ARG A 87 -3.31 12.84 -17.27
N GLY A 88 -3.12 13.99 -16.62
CA GLY A 88 -3.49 15.29 -17.15
C GLY A 88 -2.80 15.64 -18.48
N LYS A 89 -1.65 15.02 -18.77
CA LYS A 89 -0.91 15.10 -20.03
C LYS A 89 -1.18 13.93 -20.98
N ASN A 90 -2.21 13.12 -20.71
CA ASN A 90 -2.54 11.86 -21.42
C ASN A 90 -1.42 10.80 -21.36
N GLY A 91 -0.50 10.90 -20.42
CA GLY A 91 0.58 9.95 -20.22
C GLY A 91 0.11 8.64 -19.54
N ARG A 92 0.99 7.67 -19.47
CA ARG A 92 0.77 6.34 -18.89
C ARG A 92 1.63 6.17 -17.65
N CYS A 93 1.13 5.43 -16.66
CA CYS A 93 1.82 5.19 -15.39
C CYS A 93 1.86 3.71 -15.04
N TRP A 94 2.96 3.28 -14.45
CA TRP A 94 3.10 1.99 -13.80
C TRP A 94 3.23 2.17 -12.29
N TYR A 95 2.43 1.44 -11.51
CA TYR A 95 2.55 1.36 -10.06
C TYR A 95 2.86 -0.08 -9.67
N ALA A 96 4.06 -0.32 -9.18
CA ALA A 96 4.55 -1.65 -8.86
C ALA A 96 4.64 -1.86 -7.35
N CYS A 97 4.05 -2.95 -6.87
CA CYS A 97 4.07 -3.39 -5.48
C CYS A 97 4.86 -4.69 -5.32
N PRO A 98 5.45 -4.96 -4.14
CA PRO A 98 6.17 -6.22 -3.89
C PRO A 98 5.27 -7.45 -3.77
N LEU A 99 3.99 -7.27 -3.52
CA LEU A 99 3.06 -8.35 -3.20
C LEU A 99 1.75 -8.22 -3.97
N LYS A 100 1.21 -9.35 -4.44
CA LYS A 100 -0.10 -9.42 -5.11
C LYS A 100 -1.24 -8.82 -4.28
N ALA A 101 -1.23 -9.04 -2.96
CA ALA A 101 -2.25 -8.50 -2.07
C ALA A 101 -2.25 -6.97 -2.07
N LEU A 102 -1.07 -6.35 -2.05
CA LEU A 102 -0.91 -4.90 -2.15
C LEU A 102 -1.34 -4.39 -3.52
N SER A 103 -0.97 -5.09 -4.60
CA SER A 103 -1.41 -4.74 -5.96
C SER A 103 -2.93 -4.76 -6.08
N ASN A 104 -3.60 -5.77 -5.52
CA ASN A 104 -5.07 -5.84 -5.54
C ASN A 104 -5.72 -4.68 -4.75
N ALA A 105 -5.18 -4.35 -3.58
CA ALA A 105 -5.67 -3.22 -2.77
C ALA A 105 -5.49 -1.89 -3.52
N LYS A 106 -4.32 -1.65 -4.10
CA LYS A 106 -4.04 -0.44 -4.88
C LYS A 106 -4.85 -0.35 -6.18
N TYR A 107 -5.11 -1.47 -6.83
CA TYR A 107 -5.99 -1.51 -7.98
C TYR A 107 -7.41 -1.06 -7.63
N ALA A 108 -7.97 -1.52 -6.51
CA ALA A 108 -9.28 -1.08 -6.04
C ALA A 108 -9.29 0.42 -5.71
N GLU A 109 -8.32 0.88 -4.90
CA GLU A 109 -8.15 2.27 -4.50
C GLU A 109 -8.03 3.21 -5.72
N PHE A 110 -7.18 2.88 -6.68
CA PHE A 110 -6.98 3.70 -7.88
C PHE A 110 -8.18 3.63 -8.84
N SER A 111 -8.90 2.51 -8.87
CA SER A 111 -10.14 2.39 -9.64
C SER A 111 -11.22 3.32 -9.11
N ASP A 112 -11.29 3.52 -7.79
CA ASP A 112 -12.20 4.47 -7.17
C ASP A 112 -11.81 5.92 -7.45
N ILE A 113 -10.49 6.23 -7.43
CA ILE A 113 -9.98 7.59 -7.64
C ILE A 113 -9.99 8.00 -9.12
N PHE A 114 -9.48 7.15 -10.00
CA PHE A 114 -9.24 7.47 -11.42
C PHE A 114 -10.32 6.90 -12.36
N GLY A 115 -11.21 6.08 -11.83
CA GLY A 115 -12.22 5.34 -12.59
C GLY A 115 -11.70 4.00 -13.13
N ALA A 116 -12.51 2.94 -12.99
CA ALA A 116 -12.13 1.57 -13.34
C ALA A 116 -11.67 1.37 -14.81
N LYS A 117 -12.17 2.20 -15.72
CA LYS A 117 -11.75 2.16 -17.14
C LYS A 117 -10.30 2.62 -17.38
N ASN A 118 -9.77 3.40 -16.44
CA ASN A 118 -8.43 4.00 -16.55
C ASN A 118 -7.37 3.19 -15.80
N VAL A 119 -7.76 2.16 -15.07
CA VAL A 119 -6.85 1.36 -14.25
C VAL A 119 -6.87 -0.10 -14.71
N GLY A 120 -5.71 -0.68 -14.86
CA GLY A 120 -5.51 -2.10 -15.13
C GLY A 120 -4.70 -2.75 -14.03
N ILE A 121 -4.81 -4.09 -13.92
CA ILE A 121 -4.00 -4.87 -12.99
C ILE A 121 -3.27 -5.99 -13.72
N LEU A 122 -1.97 -6.13 -13.41
CA LEU A 122 -1.11 -7.18 -13.93
C LEU A 122 -0.34 -7.85 -12.80
N THR A 123 -0.73 -9.08 -12.48
CA THR A 123 -0.03 -9.96 -11.54
C THR A 123 0.21 -11.31 -12.18
N GLY A 124 0.91 -12.22 -11.52
CA GLY A 124 1.18 -13.56 -12.08
C GLY A 124 -0.07 -14.39 -12.37
N ASP A 125 -1.19 -14.10 -11.71
CA ASP A 125 -2.45 -14.84 -11.77
C ASP A 125 -3.64 -13.98 -12.24
N ARG A 126 -3.46 -12.66 -12.41
CA ARG A 126 -4.54 -11.75 -12.79
C ARG A 126 -4.08 -10.78 -13.87
N LYS A 127 -4.86 -10.67 -14.92
CA LYS A 127 -4.63 -9.73 -16.02
C LYS A 127 -5.97 -9.11 -16.43
N GLU A 128 -6.18 -7.86 -16.04
CA GLU A 128 -7.39 -7.11 -16.38
C GLU A 128 -7.00 -5.73 -16.90
N ASN A 129 -7.66 -5.29 -17.98
CA ASN A 129 -7.46 -4.00 -18.62
C ASN A 129 -5.97 -3.64 -18.86
N PRO A 130 -5.18 -4.51 -19.55
CA PRO A 130 -3.72 -4.35 -19.66
C PRO A 130 -3.29 -3.11 -20.47
N ASP A 131 -4.19 -2.55 -21.24
CA ASP A 131 -3.94 -1.35 -22.05
C ASP A 131 -4.36 -0.06 -21.34
N ALA A 132 -4.83 -0.17 -20.08
CA ALA A 132 -5.20 1.00 -19.29
C ALA A 132 -4.03 1.97 -19.13
N PRO A 133 -4.33 3.26 -19.02
CA PRO A 133 -3.29 4.26 -18.85
C PRO A 133 -2.61 4.21 -17.46
N ILE A 134 -3.20 3.58 -16.47
CA ILE A 134 -2.60 3.33 -15.18
C ILE A 134 -2.56 1.82 -14.98
N ILE A 135 -1.37 1.25 -14.88
CA ILE A 135 -1.20 -0.17 -14.60
C ILE A 135 -0.71 -0.34 -13.16
N VAL A 136 -1.43 -1.13 -12.40
CA VAL A 136 -1.00 -1.61 -11.08
C VAL A 136 -0.53 -3.06 -11.24
N GLY A 137 0.61 -3.40 -10.69
CA GLY A 137 1.12 -4.76 -10.81
C GLY A 137 2.21 -5.10 -9.81
N THR A 138 2.73 -6.33 -9.91
CA THR A 138 3.87 -6.70 -9.09
C THR A 138 5.19 -6.29 -9.74
N THR A 139 6.21 -6.10 -8.92
CA THR A 139 7.56 -5.71 -9.37
C THR A 139 8.12 -6.71 -10.36
N GLU A 140 7.88 -8.01 -10.17
CA GLU A 140 8.33 -9.06 -11.09
C GLU A 140 7.69 -8.92 -12.48
N ILE A 141 6.42 -8.54 -12.55
CA ILE A 141 5.73 -8.33 -13.83
C ILE A 141 6.28 -7.09 -14.53
N LEU A 142 6.52 -6.00 -13.81
CA LEU A 142 7.15 -4.81 -14.37
C LEU A 142 8.54 -5.14 -14.93
N ARG A 143 9.39 -5.84 -14.17
CA ARG A 143 10.70 -6.28 -14.61
C ARG A 143 10.59 -7.12 -15.91
N ASN A 144 9.70 -8.09 -15.94
CA ASN A 144 9.52 -8.94 -17.12
C ASN A 144 9.10 -8.13 -18.36
N GLN A 145 8.25 -7.12 -18.17
CA GLN A 145 7.86 -6.21 -19.26
C GLN A 145 9.02 -5.34 -19.75
N LEU A 146 9.91 -4.91 -18.85
CA LEU A 146 11.14 -4.21 -19.24
C LEU A 146 12.04 -5.11 -20.09
N TYR A 147 12.27 -6.36 -19.66
CA TYR A 147 13.03 -7.34 -20.46
C TYR A 147 12.41 -7.61 -21.82
N ASP A 148 11.09 -7.83 -21.87
CA ASP A 148 10.39 -8.07 -23.12
C ASP A 148 10.52 -6.89 -24.09
N ALA A 149 10.42 -5.67 -23.58
CA ALA A 149 10.61 -4.46 -24.37
C ALA A 149 12.04 -4.37 -24.91
N MET A 150 13.04 -4.59 -24.05
CA MET A 150 14.45 -4.58 -24.43
C MET A 150 14.76 -5.65 -25.51
N CYS A 151 14.29 -6.88 -25.32
CA CYS A 151 14.49 -7.97 -26.30
C CYS A 151 13.88 -7.67 -27.69
N ARG A 152 12.85 -6.84 -27.72
CA ARG A 152 12.20 -6.38 -28.98
C ARG A 152 12.82 -5.09 -29.53
N GLY A 153 13.85 -4.55 -28.89
CA GLY A 153 14.41 -3.24 -29.25
C GLY A 153 13.42 -2.08 -29.03
N GLN A 154 12.47 -2.24 -28.11
CA GLN A 154 11.44 -1.27 -27.78
C GLN A 154 11.66 -0.72 -26.37
N SER A 155 10.99 0.35 -26.07
CA SER A 155 10.94 0.92 -24.71
C SER A 155 9.57 0.66 -24.09
N LEU A 156 9.52 0.47 -22.78
CA LEU A 156 8.25 0.38 -22.06
C LEU A 156 7.39 1.62 -22.33
N ALA A 157 6.14 1.40 -22.74
CA ALA A 157 5.20 2.47 -23.05
C ALA A 157 4.60 3.06 -21.76
N THR A 158 5.43 3.79 -21.00
CA THR A 158 5.03 4.48 -19.78
C THR A 158 5.81 5.79 -19.62
N ASP A 159 5.24 6.73 -18.90
CA ASP A 159 5.78 8.07 -18.65
C ASP A 159 6.11 8.30 -17.18
N LEU A 160 5.76 7.37 -16.30
CA LEU A 160 6.10 7.35 -14.88
C LEU A 160 6.08 5.91 -14.37
N VAL A 161 7.08 5.54 -13.58
CA VAL A 161 7.08 4.33 -12.78
C VAL A 161 7.08 4.71 -11.30
N VAL A 162 6.18 4.12 -10.53
CA VAL A 162 6.16 4.18 -9.07
C VAL A 162 6.53 2.80 -8.53
N LEU A 163 7.58 2.73 -7.71
CA LEU A 163 7.96 1.55 -6.94
C LEU A 163 7.55 1.74 -5.48
N ASP A 164 6.54 1.02 -5.06
CA ASP A 164 6.09 1.03 -3.68
C ASP A 164 6.92 0.07 -2.82
N GLU A 165 7.04 0.38 -1.54
CA GLU A 165 7.83 -0.38 -0.57
C GLU A 165 9.30 -0.58 -1.01
N ALA A 166 9.94 0.49 -1.46
CA ALA A 166 11.30 0.46 -2.00
C ALA A 166 12.37 -0.03 -1.00
N HIS A 167 12.03 -0.18 0.28
CA HIS A 167 12.93 -0.80 1.27
C HIS A 167 13.25 -2.27 0.95
N PHE A 168 12.44 -2.95 0.14
CA PHE A 168 12.76 -4.29 -0.37
C PHE A 168 14.01 -4.32 -1.27
N LEU A 169 14.53 -3.18 -1.70
CA LEU A 169 15.82 -3.10 -2.38
C LEU A 169 16.97 -3.67 -1.54
N GLY A 170 16.87 -3.57 -0.20
CA GLY A 170 17.83 -4.16 0.73
C GLY A 170 17.54 -5.62 1.12
N ASP A 171 16.52 -6.25 0.56
CA ASP A 171 16.16 -7.64 0.84
C ASP A 171 17.07 -8.60 0.05
N GLU A 172 17.68 -9.60 0.73
CA GLU A 172 18.64 -10.53 0.11
C GLU A 172 18.04 -11.36 -1.03
N ASP A 173 16.75 -11.72 -0.92
CA ASP A 173 16.08 -12.58 -1.89
C ASP A 173 15.37 -11.78 -3.00
N ARG A 174 14.83 -10.62 -2.67
CA ARG A 174 13.96 -9.83 -3.56
C ARG A 174 14.62 -8.58 -4.12
N GLY A 175 15.66 -8.05 -3.49
CA GLY A 175 16.33 -6.82 -3.86
C GLY A 175 16.75 -6.78 -5.33
N VAL A 176 17.20 -7.92 -5.86
CA VAL A 176 17.60 -8.07 -7.27
C VAL A 176 16.52 -7.62 -8.25
N VAL A 177 15.23 -7.85 -7.95
CA VAL A 177 14.14 -7.42 -8.85
C VAL A 177 14.05 -5.91 -8.92
N TRP A 178 14.22 -5.21 -7.79
CA TRP A 178 14.25 -3.73 -7.73
C TRP A 178 15.48 -3.16 -8.43
N GLU A 179 16.66 -3.77 -8.19
CA GLU A 179 17.90 -3.38 -8.87
C GLU A 179 17.75 -3.49 -10.39
N GLU A 180 17.25 -4.61 -10.89
CA GLU A 180 17.02 -4.83 -12.31
C GLU A 180 16.05 -3.81 -12.91
N ILE A 181 14.94 -3.48 -12.20
CA ILE A 181 14.02 -2.43 -12.66
C ILE A 181 14.75 -1.09 -12.76
N ILE A 182 15.51 -0.70 -11.74
CA ILE A 182 16.24 0.59 -11.72
C ILE A 182 17.27 0.65 -12.85
N ILE A 183 18.01 -0.43 -13.08
CA ILE A 183 19.07 -0.49 -14.10
C ILE A 183 18.47 -0.47 -15.51
N TYR A 184 17.35 -1.19 -15.73
CA TYR A 184 16.78 -1.36 -17.09
C TYR A 184 15.72 -0.34 -17.44
N LEU A 185 15.26 0.46 -16.46
CA LEU A 185 14.30 1.52 -16.74
C LEU A 185 14.97 2.59 -17.62
N PRO A 186 14.39 2.91 -18.81
CA PRO A 186 14.95 3.95 -19.65
C PRO A 186 15.01 5.31 -18.93
N ALA A 187 16.16 6.00 -19.00
CA ALA A 187 16.39 7.27 -18.28
C ALA A 187 15.39 8.40 -18.59
N ARG A 188 14.60 8.27 -19.68
CA ARG A 188 13.50 9.19 -20.00
C ARG A 188 12.26 9.01 -19.14
N ILE A 189 12.15 7.89 -18.43
CA ILE A 189 10.99 7.56 -17.59
C ILE A 189 11.36 7.86 -16.14
N PRO A 190 10.77 8.90 -15.54
CA PRO A 190 11.03 9.21 -14.14
C PRO A 190 10.56 8.09 -13.23
N LEU A 191 11.33 7.84 -12.18
CA LEU A 191 11.11 6.82 -11.17
C LEU A 191 10.79 7.47 -9.82
N LEU A 192 9.61 7.17 -9.29
CA LEU A 192 9.21 7.53 -7.92
C LEU A 192 9.31 6.29 -7.02
N MET A 193 10.22 6.28 -6.08
CA MET A 193 10.38 5.22 -5.09
C MET A 193 9.82 5.67 -3.75
N LEU A 194 8.98 4.82 -3.14
CA LEU A 194 8.31 5.07 -1.86
C LEU A 194 8.79 4.02 -0.83
N SER A 195 9.32 4.50 0.32
CA SER A 195 9.84 3.64 1.39
C SER A 195 9.40 4.10 2.78
#